data_db103b1048b3b245146f1697a3a52814
#
_entry.id   db103b1048b3b245146f1697a3a52814
#
_cell.length_a   1.000
_cell.length_b   1.000
_cell.length_c   1.000
_cell.angle_alpha   90.00
_cell.angle_beta   90.00
_cell.angle_gamma   90.00
#
_symmetry.space_group_name_H-M   'P 1'
#
loop_
_entity.id
_entity.type
_entity.pdbx_description
1 polymer ?
#
loop_
_entity_poly.entity_id
_entity_poly.type
_entity_poly.pdbx_seq_one_letter_code
_entity_poly.pdbx_strand_id
1 'polypeptide(L)'
;MSVSFMSYKIRLYPTKEQENAMFNHIRAARFIWNLMIEKQRNKYLEDGSYISKFDMIRLLTSIKSENLWLYDVSNYTLQGACSDVDTSYQRFFKKITKIPNFKSRKRSKNSFCVIPNETYIKKKSGLLHLQKIGDIKFKTDFSFPIGRGKMKLANSRIIFEKSGKWFIYFAMERENQASVLTNKPMGIDLGIKETMVVAYGNESITFHNINKSRKVRELKKRIRNLQRVISRKYEANRVGKKYIKTNNIIKLENKLIKLHARLNGIRHNYIHQCTHKLISLLPCRVVMEDLNVMGMMKNKHLSKAIQEQCFYEIIRQMKYKCEWNGIPFIQVDRFYPSSKTCSCCGAINKRLTLSDRIFICPECGFTIDRDYQAALNLMRYEV
;
A
#
# COMPACT_ATOMS: atom_id res chain seq x y z
N MET A 1 -15.35 -7.87 21.56
CA MET A 1 -15.04 -7.94 20.13
C MET A 1 -13.92 -6.95 19.83
N SER A 2 -12.85 -7.38 19.18
CA SER A 2 -11.76 -6.46 18.79
C SER A 2 -12.22 -5.59 17.61
N VAL A 3 -11.85 -4.31 17.64
CA VAL A 3 -12.19 -3.35 16.59
C VAL A 3 -10.96 -3.15 15.71
N SER A 4 -11.09 -3.28 14.41
CA SER A 4 -10.06 -2.99 13.43
C SER A 4 -10.47 -1.84 12.50
N PHE A 5 -9.48 -1.24 11.84
CA PHE A 5 -9.73 -0.19 10.86
C PHE A 5 -9.58 -0.73 9.44
N MET A 6 -10.59 -0.48 8.61
CA MET A 6 -10.59 -0.81 7.19
C MET A 6 -10.44 0.47 6.36
N SER A 7 -9.43 0.52 5.51
CA SER A 7 -9.18 1.68 4.64
C SER A 7 -9.83 1.48 3.27
N TYR A 8 -10.61 2.47 2.85
CA TYR A 8 -11.28 2.50 1.57
C TYR A 8 -10.62 3.52 0.63
N LYS A 9 -10.50 3.15 -0.63
CA LYS A 9 -10.02 4.01 -1.71
C LYS A 9 -11.13 4.21 -2.73
N ILE A 10 -11.66 5.42 -2.86
CA ILE A 10 -12.76 5.74 -3.76
C ILE A 10 -12.33 6.78 -4.77
N ARG A 11 -12.71 6.56 -6.03
CA ARG A 11 -12.41 7.49 -7.10
C ARG A 11 -13.38 8.66 -7.10
N LEU A 12 -12.82 9.88 -7.24
CA LEU A 12 -13.57 11.12 -7.37
C LEU A 12 -13.53 11.61 -8.83
N TYR A 13 -14.60 12.29 -9.23
CA TYR A 13 -14.78 12.87 -10.57
C TYR A 13 -15.12 14.37 -10.42
N PRO A 14 -14.13 15.22 -10.06
CA PRO A 14 -14.33 16.64 -9.91
C PRO A 14 -14.54 17.34 -11.26
N THR A 15 -15.28 18.46 -11.25
CA THR A 15 -15.28 19.44 -12.34
C THR A 15 -13.94 20.17 -12.41
N LYS A 16 -13.72 20.97 -13.45
CA LYS A 16 -12.47 21.74 -13.59
C LYS A 16 -12.28 22.76 -12.48
N GLU A 17 -13.36 23.41 -12.07
CA GLU A 17 -13.37 24.37 -10.94
C GLU A 17 -13.05 23.67 -9.62
N GLN A 18 -13.69 22.53 -9.35
CA GLN A 18 -13.40 21.71 -8.18
C GLN A 18 -11.95 21.19 -8.17
N GLU A 19 -11.41 20.78 -9.34
CA GLU A 19 -10.00 20.43 -9.47
C GLU A 19 -9.07 21.57 -9.05
N ASN A 20 -9.35 22.80 -9.51
CA ASN A 20 -8.57 23.96 -9.16
C ASN A 20 -8.63 24.24 -7.64
N ALA A 21 -9.81 24.17 -7.04
CA ALA A 21 -10.00 24.29 -5.59
C ALA A 21 -9.23 23.19 -4.83
N MET A 22 -9.30 21.95 -5.28
CA MET A 22 -8.54 20.83 -4.68
C MET A 22 -7.02 21.03 -4.80
N PHE A 23 -6.53 21.57 -5.92
CA PHE A 23 -5.10 21.92 -6.04
C PHE A 23 -4.71 23.07 -5.10
N ASN A 24 -5.58 24.03 -4.84
CA ASN A 24 -5.34 25.07 -3.84
C ASN A 24 -5.20 24.47 -2.43
N HIS A 25 -6.06 23.52 -2.06
CA HIS A 25 -5.92 22.78 -0.79
C HIS A 25 -4.58 22.03 -0.70
N ILE A 26 -4.12 21.38 -1.78
CA ILE A 26 -2.80 20.73 -1.81
C ILE A 26 -1.66 21.75 -1.65
N ARG A 27 -1.77 22.93 -2.28
CA ARG A 27 -0.77 24.02 -2.14
C ARG A 27 -0.72 24.52 -0.71
N ALA A 28 -1.88 24.79 -0.10
CA ALA A 28 -2.00 25.24 1.27
C ALA A 28 -1.46 24.21 2.28
N ALA A 29 -1.82 22.95 2.14
CA ALA A 29 -1.29 21.89 3.00
C ALA A 29 0.24 21.77 2.91
N ARG A 30 0.83 21.96 1.72
CA ARG A 30 2.28 21.94 1.55
C ARG A 30 2.94 23.20 2.10
N PHE A 31 2.32 24.36 1.93
CA PHE A 31 2.81 25.62 2.49
C PHE A 31 2.87 25.54 4.02
N ILE A 32 1.77 25.15 4.67
CA ILE A 32 1.70 24.99 6.12
C ILE A 32 2.70 23.94 6.62
N TRP A 33 2.81 22.78 5.92
CA TRP A 33 3.82 21.79 6.27
C TRP A 33 5.22 22.40 6.30
N ASN A 34 5.62 23.14 5.26
CA ASN A 34 6.96 23.70 5.16
C ASN A 34 7.19 24.78 6.21
N LEU A 35 6.22 25.66 6.40
CA LEU A 35 6.30 26.71 7.41
C LEU A 35 6.42 26.13 8.83
N MET A 36 5.67 25.06 9.15
CA MET A 36 5.76 24.42 10.46
C MET A 36 7.08 23.66 10.64
N ILE A 37 7.65 23.07 9.60
CA ILE A 37 8.99 22.47 9.66
C ILE A 37 10.05 23.55 9.94
N GLU A 38 9.94 24.71 9.30
CA GLU A 38 10.85 25.84 9.52
C GLU A 38 10.75 26.35 10.96
N LYS A 39 9.52 26.67 11.42
CA LYS A 39 9.29 27.14 12.81
C LYS A 39 9.77 26.12 13.84
N GLN A 40 9.57 24.83 13.59
CA GLN A 40 10.02 23.75 14.47
C GLN A 40 11.55 23.68 14.56
N ARG A 41 12.24 23.85 13.43
CA ARG A 41 13.71 23.88 13.41
C ARG A 41 14.28 25.11 14.13
N ASN A 42 13.69 26.29 13.89
CA ASN A 42 14.11 27.50 14.53
C ASN A 42 13.92 27.43 16.05
N LYS A 43 12.74 26.97 16.50
CA LYS A 43 12.44 26.79 17.92
C LYS A 43 13.43 25.85 18.61
N TYR A 44 13.76 24.73 17.96
CA TYR A 44 14.74 23.79 18.47
C TYR A 44 16.16 24.38 18.55
N LEU A 45 16.55 25.24 17.59
CA LEU A 45 17.83 25.92 17.60
C LEU A 45 17.91 27.02 18.68
N GLU A 46 16.78 27.67 18.98
CA GLU A 46 16.69 28.76 19.96
C GLU A 46 16.75 28.23 21.41
N ASP A 47 15.98 27.22 21.74
CA ASP A 47 15.79 26.77 23.13
C ASP A 47 15.72 25.24 23.34
N GLY A 48 15.95 24.47 22.28
CA GLY A 48 15.89 23.00 22.33
C GLY A 48 14.47 22.42 22.48
N SER A 49 13.44 23.27 22.44
CA SER A 49 12.06 22.84 22.67
C SER A 49 11.33 22.45 21.39
N TYR A 50 10.18 21.80 21.57
CA TYR A 50 9.31 21.32 20.49
C TYR A 50 7.97 22.05 20.51
N ILE A 51 7.49 22.49 19.35
CA ILE A 51 6.16 23.09 19.21
C ILE A 51 5.13 21.98 19.11
N SER A 52 4.20 21.90 20.06
CA SER A 52 3.17 20.88 20.06
C SER A 52 2.18 21.05 18.89
N LYS A 53 1.45 19.97 18.55
CA LYS A 53 0.39 20.01 17.57
C LYS A 53 -0.62 21.14 17.83
N PHE A 54 -1.02 21.34 19.07
CA PHE A 54 -2.01 22.34 19.43
C PHE A 54 -1.48 23.75 19.28
N ASP A 55 -0.22 23.98 19.61
CA ASP A 55 0.43 25.28 19.42
C ASP A 55 0.61 25.60 17.92
N MET A 56 0.99 24.60 17.10
CA MET A 56 1.00 24.77 15.64
C MET A 56 -0.39 25.16 15.10
N ILE A 57 -1.46 24.59 15.65
CA ILE A 57 -2.85 24.94 15.24
C ILE A 57 -3.20 26.35 15.69
N ARG A 58 -2.80 26.79 16.89
CA ARG A 58 -3.01 28.18 17.37
C ARG A 58 -2.31 29.19 16.46
N LEU A 59 -1.10 28.90 16.02
CA LEU A 59 -0.35 29.74 15.07
C LEU A 59 -1.06 29.93 13.71
N LEU A 60 -1.99 29.05 13.34
CA LEU A 60 -2.72 29.21 12.07
C LEU A 60 -3.52 30.50 12.00
N THR A 61 -3.97 31.05 13.12
CA THR A 61 -4.73 32.31 13.14
C THR A 61 -3.89 33.48 12.63
N SER A 62 -2.69 33.68 13.17
CA SER A 62 -1.77 34.71 12.72
C SER A 62 -1.26 34.47 11.30
N ILE A 63 -0.94 33.22 10.96
CA ILE A 63 -0.50 32.85 9.61
C ILE A 63 -1.57 33.19 8.56
N LYS A 64 -2.85 32.97 8.88
CA LYS A 64 -3.94 33.29 7.96
C LYS A 64 -4.16 34.79 7.80
N SER A 65 -3.99 35.62 8.85
CA SER A 65 -4.07 37.06 8.72
C SER A 65 -2.97 37.66 7.82
N GLU A 66 -1.78 37.05 7.85
CA GLU A 66 -0.67 37.41 6.95
C GLU A 66 -0.84 36.82 5.52
N ASN A 67 -1.62 35.75 5.37
CA ASN A 67 -1.77 35.01 4.12
C ASN A 67 -3.25 34.81 3.79
N LEU A 68 -3.93 35.84 3.34
CA LEU A 68 -5.39 35.90 3.13
C LEU A 68 -5.92 34.76 2.23
N TRP A 69 -5.13 34.29 1.24
CA TRP A 69 -5.52 33.20 0.36
C TRP A 69 -5.75 31.85 1.09
N LEU A 70 -5.29 31.70 2.33
CA LEU A 70 -5.57 30.54 3.17
C LEU A 70 -7.03 30.47 3.65
N TYR A 71 -7.79 31.57 3.58
CA TYR A 71 -9.22 31.56 3.88
C TYR A 71 -10.05 30.87 2.80
N ASP A 72 -9.51 30.70 1.59
CA ASP A 72 -10.18 30.00 0.48
C ASP A 72 -10.15 28.48 0.64
N VAL A 73 -9.36 27.97 1.58
CA VAL A 73 -9.25 26.52 1.85
C VAL A 73 -9.84 26.15 3.21
N SER A 74 -10.22 24.88 3.33
CA SER A 74 -10.77 24.37 4.59
C SER A 74 -9.76 24.42 5.73
N ASN A 75 -10.18 24.89 6.90
CA ASN A 75 -9.36 24.85 8.12
C ASN A 75 -8.84 23.44 8.46
N TYR A 76 -9.64 22.41 8.20
CA TYR A 76 -9.23 21.02 8.43
C TYR A 76 -8.03 20.60 7.59
N THR A 77 -7.91 21.15 6.39
CA THR A 77 -6.71 20.94 5.55
C THR A 77 -5.45 21.52 6.21
N LEU A 78 -5.54 22.69 6.80
CA LEU A 78 -4.42 23.38 7.47
C LEU A 78 -4.07 22.68 8.79
N GLN A 79 -5.05 22.37 9.63
CA GLN A 79 -4.88 21.62 10.88
C GLN A 79 -4.35 20.21 10.63
N GLY A 80 -4.81 19.57 9.54
CA GLY A 80 -4.30 18.27 9.11
C GLY A 80 -2.82 18.32 8.71
N ALA A 81 -2.35 19.41 8.12
CA ALA A 81 -0.94 19.61 7.83
C ALA A 81 -0.09 19.75 9.10
N CYS A 82 -0.57 20.49 10.11
CA CYS A 82 0.07 20.57 11.42
C CYS A 82 0.15 19.20 12.11
N SER A 83 -0.95 18.45 12.08
CA SER A 83 -0.99 17.07 12.63
C SER A 83 -0.02 16.12 11.91
N ASP A 84 0.15 16.27 10.60
CA ASP A 84 1.12 15.49 9.83
C ASP A 84 2.56 15.82 10.24
N VAL A 85 2.87 17.10 10.50
CA VAL A 85 4.20 17.54 10.98
C VAL A 85 4.47 16.92 12.35
N ASP A 86 3.57 17.10 13.29
CA ASP A 86 3.66 16.54 14.64
C ASP A 86 3.90 15.02 14.62
N THR A 87 3.04 14.28 13.90
CA THR A 87 3.19 12.82 13.75
C THR A 87 4.55 12.43 13.15
N SER A 88 5.07 13.23 12.20
CA SER A 88 6.36 12.95 11.57
C SER A 88 7.53 13.16 12.53
N TYR A 89 7.47 14.18 13.38
CA TYR A 89 8.48 14.40 14.43
C TYR A 89 8.38 13.35 15.53
N GLN A 90 7.19 12.98 15.99
CA GLN A 90 7.00 11.90 16.96
C GLN A 90 7.61 10.58 16.47
N ARG A 91 7.44 10.26 15.19
CA ARG A 91 8.07 9.07 14.58
C ARG A 91 9.59 9.20 14.46
N PHE A 92 10.10 10.39 14.24
CA PHE A 92 11.54 10.67 14.28
C PHE A 92 12.11 10.48 15.68
N PHE A 93 11.50 11.04 16.71
CA PHE A 93 11.94 10.86 18.09
C PHE A 93 11.91 9.38 18.55
N LYS A 94 10.92 8.61 18.07
CA LYS A 94 10.87 7.16 18.26
C LYS A 94 11.86 6.37 17.39
N LYS A 95 12.76 7.03 16.65
CA LYS A 95 13.76 6.43 15.74
C LYS A 95 13.14 5.54 14.64
N ILE A 96 11.84 5.70 14.33
CA ILE A 96 11.15 4.95 13.28
C ILE A 96 11.44 5.55 11.89
N THR A 97 11.63 6.87 11.80
CA THR A 97 11.88 7.60 10.54
C THR A 97 13.04 8.59 10.71
N LYS A 98 13.60 9.02 9.58
CA LYS A 98 14.54 10.15 9.54
C LYS A 98 13.80 11.47 9.85
N ILE A 99 14.56 12.53 10.17
CA ILE A 99 14.04 13.87 10.39
C ILE A 99 13.14 14.34 9.23
N PRO A 100 11.98 14.98 9.51
CA PRO A 100 11.10 15.48 8.47
C PRO A 100 11.76 16.55 7.59
N ASN A 101 11.51 16.47 6.29
CA ASN A 101 12.04 17.40 5.30
C ASN A 101 10.94 18.26 4.66
N PHE A 102 11.35 19.37 4.03
CA PHE A 102 10.47 20.20 3.23
C PHE A 102 9.83 19.43 2.08
N LYS A 103 8.56 19.70 1.83
CA LYS A 103 7.80 19.17 0.70
C LYS A 103 7.94 20.04 -0.53
N SER A 104 8.22 19.41 -1.69
CA SER A 104 8.25 20.10 -2.98
C SER A 104 7.13 19.62 -3.91
N ARG A 105 6.71 20.47 -4.85
CA ARG A 105 5.67 20.14 -5.83
C ARG A 105 6.00 18.87 -6.65
N LYS A 106 7.28 18.68 -7.00
CA LYS A 106 7.71 17.58 -7.87
C LYS A 106 7.88 16.24 -7.15
N ARG A 107 8.31 16.27 -5.87
CA ARG A 107 8.72 15.05 -5.13
C ARG A 107 7.67 14.56 -4.13
N SER A 108 6.84 15.46 -3.61
CA SER A 108 5.88 15.12 -2.56
C SER A 108 4.57 14.58 -3.13
N LYS A 109 3.86 13.79 -2.32
CA LYS A 109 2.50 13.37 -2.65
C LYS A 109 1.57 14.60 -2.70
N ASN A 110 0.78 14.69 -3.74
CA ASN A 110 -0.26 15.72 -3.86
C ASN A 110 -1.48 15.26 -3.08
N SER A 111 -1.57 15.64 -1.81
CA SER A 111 -2.66 15.23 -0.93
C SER A 111 -2.95 16.27 0.14
N PHE A 112 -4.18 16.27 0.64
CA PHE A 112 -4.61 17.06 1.78
C PHE A 112 -5.61 16.29 2.65
N CYS A 113 -5.65 16.64 3.94
CA CYS A 113 -6.58 16.05 4.90
C CYS A 113 -7.97 16.67 4.74
N VAL A 114 -8.98 15.84 4.92
CA VAL A 114 -10.38 16.24 5.08
C VAL A 114 -10.94 15.49 6.28
N ILE A 115 -11.88 16.11 6.98
CA ILE A 115 -12.67 15.41 8.01
C ILE A 115 -14.07 15.26 7.42
N PRO A 116 -14.42 14.09 6.90
CA PRO A 116 -15.79 13.83 6.55
C PRO A 116 -16.56 13.60 7.85
N ASN A 117 -17.58 14.40 8.07
CA ASN A 117 -18.64 14.06 9.01
C ASN A 117 -19.86 13.61 8.20
N GLU A 118 -20.90 13.17 8.87
CA GLU A 118 -22.09 12.57 8.22
C GLU A 118 -22.79 13.48 7.19
N THR A 119 -22.56 14.79 7.25
CA THR A 119 -23.08 15.77 6.30
C THR A 119 -22.40 15.73 4.95
N TYR A 120 -21.22 15.14 4.83
CA TYR A 120 -20.40 15.17 3.62
C TYR A 120 -20.70 14.05 2.61
N ILE A 121 -21.35 12.97 3.02
CA ILE A 121 -21.74 11.90 2.09
C ILE A 121 -23.26 11.93 1.90
N LYS A 122 -23.71 12.49 0.79
CA LYS A 122 -25.14 12.51 0.43
C LYS A 122 -25.53 11.13 -0.11
N LYS A 123 -26.22 10.33 0.72
CA LYS A 123 -26.58 8.93 0.46
C LYS A 123 -27.29 8.66 -0.86
N LYS A 124 -28.24 9.53 -1.24
CA LYS A 124 -29.11 9.31 -2.40
C LYS A 124 -28.50 9.71 -3.74
N SER A 125 -27.43 10.51 -3.76
CA SER A 125 -26.97 11.17 -5.00
C SER A 125 -25.58 10.73 -5.47
N GLY A 126 -24.85 9.86 -4.74
CA GLY A 126 -23.47 9.51 -5.10
C GLY A 126 -22.52 10.71 -5.08
N LEU A 127 -22.81 11.70 -4.21
CA LEU A 127 -22.06 12.93 -4.06
C LEU A 127 -21.33 12.97 -2.73
N LEU A 128 -20.07 13.39 -2.77
CA LEU A 128 -19.25 13.69 -1.60
C LEU A 128 -19.16 15.21 -1.47
N HIS A 129 -19.70 15.76 -0.39
CA HIS A 129 -19.56 17.18 -0.08
C HIS A 129 -18.23 17.47 0.61
N LEU A 130 -17.47 18.41 0.09
CA LEU A 130 -16.23 18.89 0.69
C LEU A 130 -16.33 20.38 0.94
N GLN A 131 -15.98 20.79 2.17
CA GLN A 131 -15.98 22.20 2.55
C GLN A 131 -15.09 23.02 1.62
N LYS A 132 -15.57 24.17 1.15
CA LYS A 132 -14.90 25.09 0.19
C LYS A 132 -14.68 24.50 -1.23
N ILE A 133 -15.19 23.29 -1.54
CA ILE A 133 -15.04 22.65 -2.84
C ILE A 133 -16.42 22.30 -3.44
N GLY A 134 -17.39 21.98 -2.55
CA GLY A 134 -18.74 21.58 -2.95
C GLY A 134 -18.90 20.09 -3.16
N ASP A 135 -19.93 19.70 -3.90
CA ASP A 135 -20.38 18.34 -4.09
C ASP A 135 -19.64 17.67 -5.26
N ILE A 136 -18.84 16.66 -5.00
CA ILE A 136 -18.04 15.94 -5.98
C ILE A 136 -18.68 14.58 -6.27
N LYS A 137 -18.83 14.22 -7.55
CA LYS A 137 -19.27 12.89 -7.98
C LYS A 137 -18.22 11.84 -7.64
N PHE A 138 -18.65 10.70 -7.11
CA PHE A 138 -17.80 9.54 -6.90
C PHE A 138 -18.48 8.27 -7.41
N LYS A 139 -17.70 7.24 -7.67
CA LYS A 139 -18.18 5.90 -8.02
C LYS A 139 -17.54 4.87 -7.10
N THR A 140 -18.37 4.05 -6.52
CA THR A 140 -17.96 2.91 -5.71
C THR A 140 -18.77 1.68 -6.09
N ASP A 141 -18.14 0.51 -6.00
CA ASP A 141 -18.74 -0.78 -6.31
C ASP A 141 -19.28 -1.46 -5.02
N PHE A 142 -19.19 -0.80 -3.89
CA PHE A 142 -19.71 -1.31 -2.62
C PHE A 142 -20.70 -0.31 -1.99
N SER A 143 -21.71 -0.86 -1.33
CA SER A 143 -22.60 -0.09 -0.47
C SER A 143 -21.84 0.37 0.76
N PHE A 144 -21.73 1.67 0.97
CA PHE A 144 -21.22 2.18 2.24
C PHE A 144 -22.08 1.63 3.38
N PRO A 145 -21.48 1.07 4.43
CA PRO A 145 -22.23 0.74 5.65
C PRO A 145 -22.59 2.05 6.33
N ILE A 146 -23.69 2.67 5.83
CA ILE A 146 -24.17 3.95 6.34
C ILE A 146 -25.30 3.63 7.32
N GLY A 147 -24.92 3.41 8.57
CA GLY A 147 -25.85 3.40 9.71
C GLY A 147 -25.78 4.73 10.45
N ARG A 148 -26.91 5.27 10.92
CA ARG A 148 -26.94 6.37 11.87
C ARG A 148 -26.03 6.04 13.07
N GLY A 149 -25.02 6.86 13.34
CA GLY A 149 -24.27 6.85 14.60
C GLY A 149 -22.99 5.98 14.66
N LYS A 150 -22.56 5.26 13.59
CA LYS A 150 -21.44 4.31 13.70
C LYS A 150 -20.22 4.57 12.77
N MET A 151 -20.21 5.63 11.99
CA MET A 151 -19.05 5.93 11.12
C MET A 151 -18.12 6.94 11.79
N LYS A 152 -17.21 6.47 12.61
CA LYS A 152 -16.00 7.25 12.91
C LYS A 152 -15.05 7.16 11.72
N LEU A 153 -15.12 8.18 10.86
CA LEU A 153 -14.18 8.33 9.73
C LEU A 153 -12.88 8.89 10.29
N ALA A 154 -11.88 8.05 10.46
CA ALA A 154 -10.57 8.48 10.90
C ALA A 154 -9.73 8.93 9.69
N ASN A 155 -9.05 10.08 9.81
CA ASN A 155 -7.94 10.51 8.93
C ASN A 155 -8.21 10.43 7.42
N SER A 156 -9.35 10.95 6.97
CA SER A 156 -9.66 10.97 5.54
C SER A 156 -8.72 11.90 4.78
N ARG A 157 -8.30 11.45 3.60
CA ARG A 157 -7.33 12.18 2.79
C ARG A 157 -7.69 12.13 1.32
N ILE A 158 -7.67 13.28 0.67
CA ILE A 158 -7.78 13.36 -0.78
C ILE A 158 -6.39 13.33 -1.39
N ILE A 159 -6.23 12.54 -2.44
CA ILE A 159 -4.96 12.32 -3.13
C ILE A 159 -5.16 12.49 -4.63
N PHE A 160 -4.31 13.32 -5.24
CA PHE A 160 -4.13 13.35 -6.69
C PHE A 160 -2.97 12.43 -7.07
N GLU A 161 -3.29 11.34 -7.72
CA GLU A 161 -2.28 10.39 -8.16
C GLU A 161 -1.58 10.86 -9.45
N LYS A 162 -0.35 10.40 -9.65
CA LYS A 162 0.41 10.65 -10.88
C LYS A 162 -0.31 10.18 -12.14
N SER A 163 -1.25 9.24 -12.00
CA SER A 163 -2.13 8.77 -13.09
C SER A 163 -3.13 9.81 -13.59
N GLY A 164 -3.19 10.99 -12.97
CA GLY A 164 -4.13 12.06 -13.27
C GLY A 164 -5.53 11.80 -12.70
N LYS A 165 -5.64 10.98 -11.66
CA LYS A 165 -6.90 10.62 -11.04
C LYS A 165 -6.96 11.08 -9.60
N TRP A 166 -8.16 11.51 -9.16
CA TRP A 166 -8.45 11.89 -7.80
C TRP A 166 -9.07 10.74 -7.04
N PHE A 167 -8.63 10.57 -5.79
CA PHE A 167 -9.16 9.56 -4.88
C PHE A 167 -9.34 10.16 -3.50
N ILE A 168 -10.38 9.71 -2.79
CA ILE A 168 -10.46 9.86 -1.35
C ILE A 168 -10.07 8.53 -0.71
N TYR A 169 -9.26 8.63 0.34
CA TYR A 169 -8.92 7.53 1.24
C TYR A 169 -9.51 7.86 2.59
N PHE A 170 -10.22 6.93 3.18
CA PHE A 170 -10.72 7.04 4.55
C PHE A 170 -10.69 5.68 5.23
N ALA A 171 -10.54 5.70 6.55
CA ALA A 171 -10.59 4.52 7.37
C ALA A 171 -11.95 4.49 8.10
N MET A 172 -12.52 3.30 8.20
CA MET A 172 -13.73 3.04 8.96
C MET A 172 -13.45 1.99 10.01
N GLU A 173 -14.05 2.14 11.17
CA GLU A 173 -14.06 1.08 12.17
C GLU A 173 -14.87 -0.10 11.64
N ARG A 174 -14.36 -1.29 11.85
CA ARG A 174 -15.02 -2.56 11.56
C ARG A 174 -14.94 -3.44 12.80
N GLU A 175 -16.07 -3.97 13.21
CA GLU A 175 -16.11 -5.05 14.19
C GLU A 175 -15.57 -6.32 13.52
N ASN A 176 -14.60 -6.96 14.15
CA ASN A 176 -14.09 -8.22 13.67
C ASN A 176 -15.13 -9.30 13.90
N GLN A 177 -15.43 -10.07 12.86
CA GLN A 177 -16.38 -11.16 12.96
C GLN A 177 -15.67 -12.40 13.55
N ALA A 178 -16.24 -12.96 14.60
CA ALA A 178 -15.87 -14.30 15.02
C ALA A 178 -16.53 -15.29 14.03
N SER A 179 -15.77 -15.69 13.01
CA SER A 179 -16.21 -16.71 12.06
C SER A 179 -16.06 -18.09 12.70
N VAL A 180 -16.95 -19.01 12.37
CA VAL A 180 -16.74 -20.43 12.72
C VAL A 180 -15.63 -20.98 11.81
N LEU A 181 -14.48 -21.25 12.41
CA LEU A 181 -13.32 -21.73 11.70
C LEU A 181 -13.43 -23.25 11.46
N THR A 182 -12.84 -23.72 10.36
CA THR A 182 -12.68 -25.17 10.13
C THR A 182 -11.61 -25.74 11.08
N ASN A 183 -11.51 -27.06 11.15
CA ASN A 183 -10.40 -27.74 11.88
C ASN A 183 -9.14 -27.89 11.04
N LYS A 184 -9.12 -27.40 9.78
CA LYS A 184 -8.00 -27.57 8.85
C LYS A 184 -7.01 -26.40 8.98
N PRO A 185 -5.74 -26.64 9.31
CA PRO A 185 -4.69 -25.63 9.25
C PRO A 185 -4.30 -25.35 7.79
N MET A 186 -3.67 -24.20 7.57
CA MET A 186 -3.20 -23.76 6.25
C MET A 186 -1.74 -23.31 6.32
N GLY A 187 -0.89 -23.89 5.47
CA GLY A 187 0.50 -23.44 5.26
C GLY A 187 0.67 -22.83 3.89
N ILE A 188 1.36 -21.69 3.79
CA ILE A 188 1.53 -20.92 2.55
C ILE A 188 3.00 -20.67 2.29
N ASP A 189 3.52 -21.24 1.20
CA ASP A 189 4.84 -20.93 0.65
C ASP A 189 4.74 -19.88 -0.46
N LEU A 190 5.65 -18.89 -0.46
CA LEU A 190 5.72 -17.78 -1.44
C LEU A 190 6.87 -17.98 -2.41
N GLY A 191 6.55 -18.11 -3.69
CA GLY A 191 7.54 -18.41 -4.72
C GLY A 191 7.62 -17.38 -5.86
N ILE A 192 8.72 -17.45 -6.64
CA ILE A 192 8.89 -16.68 -7.87
C ILE A 192 8.29 -17.42 -9.08
N LYS A 193 8.36 -18.76 -9.09
CA LYS A 193 7.80 -19.61 -10.16
C LYS A 193 6.28 -19.56 -10.12
N GLU A 194 5.73 -19.93 -8.99
CA GLU A 194 4.34 -19.76 -8.63
C GLU A 194 4.24 -18.62 -7.60
N THR A 195 3.10 -17.94 -7.52
CA THR A 195 2.95 -16.81 -6.55
C THR A 195 2.80 -17.35 -5.14
N MET A 196 2.01 -18.41 -4.98
CA MET A 196 1.78 -19.09 -3.71
C MET A 196 1.51 -20.57 -3.98
N VAL A 197 2.08 -21.44 -3.16
CA VAL A 197 1.69 -22.83 -3.03
C VAL A 197 1.15 -23.02 -1.61
N VAL A 198 -0.01 -23.62 -1.50
CA VAL A 198 -0.77 -23.68 -0.24
C VAL A 198 -1.13 -25.13 0.06
N ALA A 199 -0.84 -25.56 1.27
CA ALA A 199 -1.35 -26.79 1.84
C ALA A 199 -2.52 -26.48 2.78
N TYR A 200 -3.66 -27.11 2.59
CA TYR A 200 -4.87 -26.93 3.38
C TYR A 200 -5.52 -28.29 3.69
N GLY A 201 -5.31 -28.79 4.88
CA GLY A 201 -5.63 -30.19 5.20
C GLY A 201 -4.89 -31.14 4.24
N ASN A 202 -5.63 -31.95 3.47
CA ASN A 202 -5.06 -32.87 2.47
C ASN A 202 -5.05 -32.25 1.04
N GLU A 203 -5.43 -31.01 0.89
CA GLU A 203 -5.55 -30.34 -0.42
C GLU A 203 -4.34 -29.46 -0.70
N SER A 204 -3.95 -29.38 -1.99
CA SER A 204 -2.97 -28.43 -2.51
C SER A 204 -3.64 -27.39 -3.38
N ILE A 205 -3.37 -26.10 -3.12
CA ILE A 205 -3.90 -24.98 -3.91
C ILE A 205 -2.71 -24.19 -4.45
N THR A 206 -2.57 -24.11 -5.76
CA THR A 206 -1.49 -23.36 -6.40
C THR A 206 -2.04 -22.10 -7.08
N PHE A 207 -1.42 -20.94 -6.79
CA PHE A 207 -1.69 -19.68 -7.47
C PHE A 207 -0.54 -19.34 -8.42
N HIS A 208 -0.82 -19.36 -9.70
CA HIS A 208 0.17 -19.13 -10.73
C HIS A 208 0.67 -17.68 -10.74
N ASN A 209 1.89 -17.48 -11.21
CA ASN A 209 2.48 -16.15 -11.31
C ASN A 209 1.80 -15.32 -12.39
N ILE A 210 0.98 -14.34 -11.98
CA ILE A 210 0.25 -13.42 -12.88
C ILE A 210 1.18 -12.67 -13.84
N ASN A 211 2.45 -12.47 -13.45
CA ASN A 211 3.43 -11.77 -14.29
C ASN A 211 3.82 -12.56 -15.54
N LYS A 212 3.53 -13.87 -15.58
CA LYS A 212 3.72 -14.76 -16.74
C LYS A 212 2.49 -14.79 -17.67
N SER A 213 1.37 -14.19 -17.29
CA SER A 213 0.17 -14.15 -18.14
C SER A 213 0.41 -13.35 -19.41
N ARG A 214 -0.25 -13.74 -20.51
CA ARG A 214 -0.17 -13.06 -21.81
C ARG A 214 -0.45 -11.55 -21.67
N LYS A 215 -1.52 -11.20 -20.98
CA LYS A 215 -1.94 -9.81 -20.74
C LYS A 215 -0.87 -8.96 -20.07
N VAL A 216 -0.19 -9.50 -19.06
CA VAL A 216 0.88 -8.79 -18.35
C VAL A 216 2.15 -8.71 -19.19
N ARG A 217 2.51 -9.78 -19.91
CA ARG A 217 3.68 -9.77 -20.82
C ARG A 217 3.53 -8.73 -21.93
N GLU A 218 2.37 -8.65 -22.57
CA GLU A 218 2.08 -7.63 -23.58
C GLU A 218 2.15 -6.20 -23.00
N LEU A 219 1.58 -6.00 -21.81
CA LEU A 219 1.65 -4.69 -21.13
C LEU A 219 3.09 -4.30 -20.80
N LYS A 220 3.91 -5.22 -20.30
CA LYS A 220 5.34 -5.01 -20.06
C LYS A 220 6.10 -4.68 -21.35
N LYS A 221 5.76 -5.32 -22.49
CA LYS A 221 6.35 -5.01 -23.80
C LYS A 221 6.00 -3.57 -24.22
N ARG A 222 4.75 -3.15 -24.07
CA ARG A 222 4.31 -1.77 -24.35
C ARG A 222 5.03 -0.74 -23.46
N ILE A 223 5.19 -1.03 -22.18
CA ILE A 223 5.94 -0.17 -21.24
C ILE A 223 7.38 -0.01 -21.72
N ARG A 224 8.10 -1.12 -22.00
CA ARG A 224 9.50 -1.07 -22.48
C ARG A 224 9.65 -0.28 -23.78
N ASN A 225 8.75 -0.51 -24.73
CA ASN A 225 8.81 0.21 -26.00
C ASN A 225 8.60 1.72 -25.80
N LEU A 226 7.62 2.09 -24.96
CA LEU A 226 7.38 3.50 -24.65
C LEU A 226 8.56 4.15 -23.90
N GLN A 227 9.20 3.44 -22.97
CA GLN A 227 10.41 3.90 -22.29
C GLN A 227 11.55 4.17 -23.29
N ARG A 228 11.78 3.27 -24.26
CA ARG A 228 12.78 3.48 -25.33
C ARG A 228 12.48 4.72 -26.17
N VAL A 229 11.21 4.93 -26.54
CA VAL A 229 10.80 6.14 -27.29
C VAL A 229 11.06 7.41 -26.47
N ILE A 230 10.70 7.39 -25.18
CA ILE A 230 10.94 8.53 -24.29
C ILE A 230 12.44 8.82 -24.17
N SER A 231 13.29 7.80 -23.98
CA SER A 231 14.75 7.96 -23.89
C SER A 231 15.34 8.58 -25.15
N ARG A 232 14.96 8.07 -26.34
CA ARG A 232 15.40 8.64 -27.61
C ARG A 232 15.01 10.11 -27.77
N LYS A 233 13.78 10.47 -27.35
CA LYS A 233 13.31 11.87 -27.39
C LYS A 233 14.06 12.77 -26.41
N TYR A 234 14.44 12.25 -25.26
CA TYR A 234 15.30 13.01 -24.33
C TYR A 234 16.69 13.24 -24.94
N GLU A 235 17.32 12.21 -25.53
CA GLU A 235 18.61 12.39 -26.19
C GLU A 235 18.53 13.37 -27.36
N ALA A 236 17.50 13.27 -28.21
CA ALA A 236 17.29 14.21 -29.34
C ALA A 236 17.01 15.66 -28.89
N ASN A 237 16.60 15.89 -27.64
CA ASN A 237 16.37 17.22 -27.08
C ASN A 237 17.42 17.57 -26.01
N ARG A 238 18.63 17.03 -26.12
CA ARG A 238 19.74 17.33 -25.23
C ARG A 238 20.46 18.59 -25.70
N VAL A 239 20.66 19.54 -24.80
CA VAL A 239 21.47 20.76 -25.03
C VAL A 239 22.59 20.78 -24.00
N GLY A 240 23.78 20.50 -24.42
CA GLY A 240 24.94 20.31 -23.55
C GLY A 240 24.69 19.17 -22.54
N LYS A 241 24.79 19.46 -21.25
CA LYS A 241 24.56 18.49 -20.17
C LYS A 241 23.09 18.43 -19.70
N LYS A 242 22.19 19.24 -20.29
CA LYS A 242 20.78 19.32 -19.84
C LYS A 242 19.85 18.70 -20.87
N TYR A 243 18.79 18.04 -20.37
CA TYR A 243 17.69 17.51 -21.19
C TYR A 243 16.51 18.48 -21.17
N ILE A 244 16.05 18.89 -22.36
CA ILE A 244 14.87 19.74 -22.50
C ILE A 244 13.62 18.87 -22.55
N LYS A 245 12.70 19.14 -21.66
CA LYS A 245 11.44 18.41 -21.56
C LYS A 245 10.35 19.06 -22.41
N THR A 246 10.13 18.54 -23.60
CA THR A 246 9.11 19.02 -24.53
C THR A 246 7.71 18.53 -24.15
N ASN A 247 6.65 19.18 -24.67
CA ASN A 247 5.25 18.79 -24.46
C ASN A 247 4.99 17.34 -24.94
N ASN A 248 5.64 16.89 -26.00
CA ASN A 248 5.52 15.53 -26.49
C ASN A 248 6.12 14.52 -25.50
N ILE A 249 7.26 14.82 -24.88
CA ILE A 249 7.84 13.98 -23.82
C ILE A 249 6.86 13.91 -22.63
N ILE A 250 6.28 15.02 -22.22
CA ILE A 250 5.29 15.06 -21.11
C ILE A 250 4.08 14.17 -21.43
N LYS A 251 3.54 14.23 -22.66
CA LYS A 251 2.42 13.37 -23.09
C LYS A 251 2.79 11.88 -23.02
N LEU A 252 3.98 11.51 -23.48
CA LEU A 252 4.46 10.12 -23.45
C LEU A 252 4.72 9.63 -22.02
N GLU A 253 5.31 10.45 -21.16
CA GLU A 253 5.48 10.11 -19.74
C GLU A 253 4.13 9.89 -19.03
N ASN A 254 3.14 10.75 -19.29
CA ASN A 254 1.80 10.56 -18.76
C ASN A 254 1.17 9.25 -19.23
N LYS A 255 1.40 8.86 -20.50
CA LYS A 255 0.98 7.55 -21.02
C LYS A 255 1.71 6.41 -20.31
N LEU A 256 3.02 6.54 -20.08
CA LEU A 256 3.83 5.56 -19.36
C LEU A 256 3.33 5.37 -17.92
N ILE A 257 3.04 6.45 -17.21
CA ILE A 257 2.48 6.42 -15.85
C ILE A 257 1.14 5.66 -15.81
N LYS A 258 0.26 5.90 -16.78
CA LYS A 258 -1.02 5.18 -16.88
C LYS A 258 -0.84 3.68 -17.12
N LEU A 259 0.16 3.28 -17.95
CA LEU A 259 0.46 1.87 -18.17
C LEU A 259 1.02 1.19 -16.90
N HIS A 260 1.92 1.86 -16.17
CA HIS A 260 2.40 1.35 -14.87
C HIS A 260 1.28 1.23 -13.85
N ALA A 261 0.40 2.23 -13.76
CA ALA A 261 -0.76 2.18 -12.86
C ALA A 261 -1.68 0.98 -13.20
N ARG A 262 -1.90 0.70 -14.50
CA ARG A 262 -2.67 -0.47 -14.95
C ARG A 262 -1.99 -1.78 -14.56
N LEU A 263 -0.67 -1.89 -14.76
CA LEU A 263 0.11 -3.09 -14.38
C LEU A 263 0.02 -3.36 -12.88
N ASN A 264 0.21 -2.33 -12.06
CA ASN A 264 0.08 -2.44 -10.60
C ASN A 264 -1.36 -2.81 -10.20
N GLY A 265 -2.37 -2.22 -10.85
CA GLY A 265 -3.78 -2.57 -10.60
C GLY A 265 -4.07 -4.05 -10.87
N ILE A 266 -3.53 -4.64 -11.96
CA ILE A 266 -3.69 -6.06 -12.26
C ILE A 266 -3.07 -6.93 -11.17
N ARG A 267 -1.84 -6.61 -10.71
CA ARG A 267 -1.15 -7.36 -9.65
C ARG A 267 -1.91 -7.29 -8.33
N HIS A 268 -2.27 -6.09 -7.90
CA HIS A 268 -3.02 -5.91 -6.65
C HIS A 268 -4.37 -6.61 -6.66
N ASN A 269 -5.12 -6.50 -7.76
CA ASN A 269 -6.40 -7.20 -7.89
C ASN A 269 -6.23 -8.72 -7.81
N TYR A 270 -5.21 -9.27 -8.49
CA TYR A 270 -4.90 -10.69 -8.42
C TYR A 270 -4.59 -11.15 -6.99
N ILE A 271 -3.72 -10.41 -6.28
CA ILE A 271 -3.38 -10.71 -4.89
C ILE A 271 -4.64 -10.65 -4.00
N HIS A 272 -5.51 -9.66 -4.21
CA HIS A 272 -6.77 -9.56 -3.47
C HIS A 272 -7.69 -10.75 -3.69
N GLN A 273 -7.78 -11.25 -4.93
CA GLN A 273 -8.56 -12.45 -5.27
C GLN A 273 -7.97 -13.70 -4.63
N CYS A 274 -6.64 -13.91 -4.73
CA CYS A 274 -5.96 -15.05 -4.13
C CYS A 274 -6.13 -15.08 -2.60
N THR A 275 -5.81 -13.98 -1.94
CA THR A 275 -5.92 -13.88 -0.47
C THR A 275 -7.37 -13.95 0.02
N HIS A 276 -8.34 -13.45 -0.76
CA HIS A 276 -9.75 -13.61 -0.45
C HIS A 276 -10.19 -15.07 -0.52
N LYS A 277 -9.81 -15.77 -1.60
CA LYS A 277 -10.11 -17.20 -1.76
C LYS A 277 -9.58 -18.04 -0.58
N LEU A 278 -8.35 -17.76 -0.14
CA LEU A 278 -7.76 -18.49 0.99
C LEU A 278 -8.50 -18.23 2.30
N ILE A 279 -8.82 -16.98 2.58
CA ILE A 279 -9.53 -16.59 3.82
C ILE A 279 -10.98 -17.10 3.81
N SER A 280 -11.64 -17.20 2.66
CA SER A 280 -13.01 -17.73 2.56
C SER A 280 -13.11 -19.22 2.90
N LEU A 281 -11.99 -19.95 2.95
CA LEU A 281 -11.93 -21.34 3.43
C LEU A 281 -11.99 -21.44 4.96
N LEU A 282 -11.88 -20.32 5.69
CA LEU A 282 -11.92 -20.22 7.15
C LEU A 282 -11.02 -21.25 7.86
N PRO A 283 -9.72 -21.31 7.55
CA PRO A 283 -8.82 -22.24 8.21
C PRO A 283 -8.71 -21.96 9.71
N CYS A 284 -8.44 -22.99 10.52
CA CYS A 284 -8.24 -22.82 11.97
C CYS A 284 -6.99 -22.00 12.29
N ARG A 285 -6.01 -21.96 11.41
CA ARG A 285 -4.80 -21.10 11.48
C ARG A 285 -4.17 -20.95 10.10
N VAL A 286 -3.44 -19.87 9.89
CA VAL A 286 -2.61 -19.62 8.69
C VAL A 286 -1.17 -19.46 9.12
N VAL A 287 -0.28 -20.23 8.49
CA VAL A 287 1.17 -20.22 8.76
C VAL A 287 1.93 -19.83 7.50
N MET A 288 2.84 -18.85 7.61
CA MET A 288 3.68 -18.34 6.51
C MET A 288 5.11 -18.11 7.00
N GLU A 289 6.06 -18.08 6.07
CA GLU A 289 7.46 -17.71 6.38
C GLU A 289 7.62 -16.20 6.65
N ASP A 290 8.55 -15.83 7.55
CA ASP A 290 9.05 -14.45 7.69
C ASP A 290 10.08 -14.15 6.60
N LEU A 291 9.64 -13.83 5.40
CA LEU A 291 10.52 -13.51 4.29
C LEU A 291 11.22 -12.15 4.48
N ASN A 292 12.55 -12.14 4.49
CA ASN A 292 13.34 -10.92 4.42
C ASN A 292 13.31 -10.30 3.01
N VAL A 293 12.15 -9.77 2.59
CA VAL A 293 11.96 -9.18 1.27
C VAL A 293 12.99 -8.09 0.97
N MET A 294 13.35 -7.26 1.95
CA MET A 294 14.36 -6.20 1.78
C MET A 294 15.76 -6.78 1.51
N GLY A 295 16.13 -7.84 2.22
CA GLY A 295 17.40 -8.56 1.99
C GLY A 295 17.43 -9.21 0.61
N MET A 296 16.34 -9.90 0.22
CA MET A 296 16.20 -10.53 -1.08
C MET A 296 16.28 -9.51 -2.24
N MET A 297 15.79 -8.30 -2.07
CA MET A 297 15.85 -7.20 -3.05
C MET A 297 17.27 -6.70 -3.32
N LYS A 298 18.25 -6.97 -2.42
CA LYS A 298 19.67 -6.64 -2.65
C LYS A 298 20.30 -7.50 -3.73
N ASN A 299 19.77 -8.68 -4.00
CA ASN A 299 20.23 -9.54 -5.09
C ASN A 299 19.77 -8.94 -6.44
N LYS A 300 20.69 -8.40 -7.22
CA LYS A 300 20.44 -7.73 -8.51
C LYS A 300 19.76 -8.64 -9.54
N HIS A 301 20.02 -9.95 -9.51
CA HIS A 301 19.41 -10.91 -10.44
C HIS A 301 17.95 -11.23 -10.12
N LEU A 302 17.59 -11.23 -8.85
CA LEU A 302 16.26 -11.61 -8.39
C LEU A 302 15.36 -10.41 -8.03
N SER A 303 15.94 -9.24 -7.76
CA SER A 303 15.23 -8.06 -7.26
C SER A 303 14.00 -7.68 -8.08
N LYS A 304 14.10 -7.75 -9.42
CA LYS A 304 12.98 -7.48 -10.32
C LYS A 304 11.86 -8.51 -10.16
N ALA A 305 12.19 -9.79 -10.10
CA ALA A 305 11.21 -10.86 -9.95
C ALA A 305 10.51 -10.75 -8.59
N ILE A 306 11.26 -10.51 -7.52
CA ILE A 306 10.74 -10.31 -6.16
C ILE A 306 9.81 -9.10 -6.08
N GLN A 307 10.22 -7.96 -6.66
CA GLN A 307 9.38 -6.76 -6.73
C GLN A 307 8.07 -7.02 -7.50
N GLU A 308 8.13 -7.82 -8.57
CA GLU A 308 6.97 -8.15 -9.39
C GLU A 308 5.97 -9.07 -8.67
N GLN A 309 6.41 -9.91 -7.73
CA GLN A 309 5.55 -10.79 -6.93
C GLN A 309 4.81 -10.07 -5.80
N CYS A 310 5.31 -8.90 -5.37
CA CYS A 310 4.69 -8.11 -4.31
C CYS A 310 4.51 -8.90 -2.99
N PHE A 311 5.49 -9.70 -2.58
CA PHE A 311 5.43 -10.54 -1.37
C PHE A 311 4.98 -9.81 -0.12
N TYR A 312 5.53 -8.61 0.12
CA TYR A 312 5.11 -7.78 1.24
C TYR A 312 3.59 -7.51 1.24
N GLU A 313 3.01 -7.26 0.06
CA GLU A 313 1.57 -6.99 -0.06
C GLU A 313 0.73 -8.26 0.20
N ILE A 314 1.21 -9.43 -0.21
CA ILE A 314 0.56 -10.71 0.09
C ILE A 314 0.52 -10.93 1.61
N ILE A 315 1.67 -10.86 2.27
CA ILE A 315 1.79 -11.04 3.73
C ILE A 315 0.91 -10.02 4.47
N ARG A 316 0.97 -8.75 4.07
CA ARG A 316 0.14 -7.68 4.64
C ARG A 316 -1.36 -7.98 4.51
N GLN A 317 -1.79 -8.47 3.33
CA GLN A 317 -3.21 -8.80 3.09
C GLN A 317 -3.65 -10.03 3.86
N MET A 318 -2.83 -11.07 3.96
CA MET A 318 -3.13 -12.24 4.76
C MET A 318 -3.28 -11.85 6.23
N LYS A 319 -2.33 -11.08 6.78
CA LYS A 319 -2.35 -10.67 8.18
C LYS A 319 -3.65 -9.95 8.57
N TYR A 320 -4.02 -8.86 7.87
CA TYR A 320 -5.22 -8.12 8.27
C TYR A 320 -6.52 -8.85 7.94
N LYS A 321 -6.55 -9.67 6.88
CA LYS A 321 -7.74 -10.47 6.56
C LYS A 321 -7.96 -11.60 7.57
N CYS A 322 -6.89 -12.23 8.05
CA CYS A 322 -6.95 -13.19 9.16
C CYS A 322 -7.50 -12.52 10.41
N GLU A 323 -6.94 -11.35 10.79
CA GLU A 323 -7.40 -10.57 11.93
C GLU A 323 -8.90 -10.23 11.84
N TRP A 324 -9.38 -9.82 10.67
CA TRP A 324 -10.78 -9.49 10.45
C TRP A 324 -11.75 -10.66 10.63
N ASN A 325 -11.29 -11.90 10.44
CA ASN A 325 -12.10 -13.11 10.52
C ASN A 325 -11.78 -13.96 11.76
N GLY A 326 -10.97 -13.45 12.69
CA GLY A 326 -10.57 -14.17 13.89
C GLY A 326 -9.68 -15.39 13.63
N ILE A 327 -8.99 -15.43 12.48
CA ILE A 327 -8.09 -16.53 12.10
C ILE A 327 -6.69 -16.25 12.69
N PRO A 328 -6.11 -17.15 13.50
CA PRO A 328 -4.73 -17.03 13.95
C PRO A 328 -3.75 -16.98 12.77
N PHE A 329 -2.89 -15.95 12.75
CA PHE A 329 -1.87 -15.76 11.73
C PHE A 329 -0.49 -15.89 12.36
N ILE A 330 0.30 -16.86 11.90
CA ILE A 330 1.61 -17.22 12.43
C ILE A 330 2.66 -16.97 11.36
N GLN A 331 3.71 -16.26 11.69
CA GLN A 331 4.94 -16.18 10.88
C GLN A 331 6.02 -16.99 11.57
N VAL A 332 6.49 -18.05 10.90
CA VAL A 332 7.57 -18.89 11.41
C VAL A 332 8.90 -18.15 11.36
N ASP A 333 9.86 -18.60 12.17
CA ASP A 333 11.21 -18.04 12.13
C ASP A 333 11.79 -18.10 10.71
N ARG A 334 12.57 -17.11 10.36
CA ARG A 334 13.19 -16.93 9.04
C ARG A 334 14.06 -18.11 8.62
N PHE A 335 14.67 -18.78 9.57
CA PHE A 335 15.59 -19.89 9.33
C PHE A 335 14.92 -21.25 9.46
N TYR A 336 13.60 -21.28 9.68
CA TYR A 336 12.85 -22.54 9.68
C TYR A 336 13.02 -23.27 8.35
N PRO A 337 13.54 -24.52 8.35
CA PRO A 337 13.90 -25.24 7.13
C PRO A 337 12.69 -25.86 6.44
N SER A 338 11.65 -25.05 6.15
CA SER A 338 10.37 -25.50 5.59
C SER A 338 10.54 -26.37 4.34
N SER A 339 11.38 -25.95 3.39
CA SER A 339 11.60 -26.67 2.13
C SER A 339 12.61 -27.84 2.24
N LYS A 340 13.37 -27.92 3.34
CA LYS A 340 14.44 -28.95 3.53
C LYS A 340 14.02 -30.10 4.43
N THR A 341 12.98 -29.95 5.22
CA THR A 341 12.50 -30.98 6.16
C THR A 341 11.54 -31.93 5.44
N CYS A 342 11.76 -33.23 5.58
CA CYS A 342 10.87 -34.23 5.03
C CYS A 342 9.53 -34.24 5.77
N SER A 343 8.41 -34.09 5.07
CA SER A 343 7.08 -34.14 5.68
C SER A 343 6.66 -35.60 6.05
N CYS A 344 7.42 -36.62 5.61
CA CYS A 344 7.15 -37.99 5.96
C CYS A 344 7.89 -38.42 7.24
N CYS A 345 9.21 -38.28 7.29
CA CYS A 345 10.03 -38.80 8.39
C CYS A 345 10.74 -37.72 9.23
N GLY A 346 10.59 -36.43 8.91
CA GLY A 346 11.22 -35.31 9.64
C GLY A 346 12.71 -35.08 9.32
N ALA A 347 13.36 -35.92 8.53
CA ALA A 347 14.77 -35.78 8.18
C ALA A 347 15.04 -34.49 7.37
N ILE A 348 16.19 -33.87 7.62
CA ILE A 348 16.58 -32.61 6.94
C ILE A 348 17.54 -32.89 5.79
N ASN A 349 17.14 -32.63 4.55
CA ASN A 349 18.01 -32.71 3.39
C ASN A 349 18.89 -31.44 3.29
N LYS A 350 20.13 -31.53 3.81
CA LYS A 350 21.11 -30.43 3.80
C LYS A 350 21.64 -30.13 2.39
N ARG A 351 21.58 -31.10 1.44
CA ARG A 351 22.10 -30.98 0.08
C ARG A 351 21.13 -30.27 -0.88
N LEU A 352 19.86 -30.10 -0.48
CA LEU A 352 18.85 -29.45 -1.31
C LEU A 352 19.24 -28.03 -1.65
N THR A 353 19.31 -27.68 -2.95
CA THR A 353 19.67 -26.36 -3.46
C THR A 353 18.43 -25.56 -3.89
N LEU A 354 18.59 -24.27 -4.13
CA LEU A 354 17.50 -23.40 -4.61
C LEU A 354 17.06 -23.73 -6.05
N SER A 355 17.90 -24.42 -6.83
CA SER A 355 17.58 -24.86 -8.20
C SER A 355 16.70 -26.10 -8.23
N ASP A 356 16.76 -26.95 -7.19
CA ASP A 356 16.00 -28.17 -7.12
C ASP A 356 14.50 -27.89 -7.00
N ARG A 357 13.70 -28.58 -7.78
CA ARG A 357 12.26 -28.44 -7.80
C ARG A 357 11.53 -29.61 -7.14
N ILE A 358 12.20 -30.72 -7.08
CA ILE A 358 11.70 -31.94 -6.45
C ILE A 358 12.50 -32.13 -5.18
N PHE A 359 11.82 -32.31 -4.08
CA PHE A 359 12.42 -32.76 -2.83
C PHE A 359 12.48 -34.28 -2.85
N ILE A 360 13.66 -34.85 -2.57
CA ILE A 360 13.87 -36.27 -2.37
C ILE A 360 14.49 -36.43 -1.00
N CYS A 361 13.82 -37.22 -0.14
CA CYS A 361 14.33 -37.47 1.20
C CYS A 361 15.53 -38.43 1.16
N PRO A 362 16.67 -38.08 1.75
CA PRO A 362 17.84 -38.95 1.78
C PRO A 362 17.65 -40.19 2.68
N GLU A 363 16.72 -40.13 3.65
CA GLU A 363 16.50 -41.21 4.61
C GLU A 363 15.38 -42.19 4.20
N CYS A 364 14.21 -41.68 3.81
CA CYS A 364 13.04 -42.50 3.51
C CYS A 364 12.67 -42.56 2.03
N GLY A 365 13.42 -41.88 1.14
CA GLY A 365 13.16 -41.88 -0.30
C GLY A 365 11.89 -41.10 -0.74
N PHE A 366 11.17 -40.47 0.20
CA PHE A 366 9.95 -39.74 -0.12
C PHE A 366 10.22 -38.62 -1.13
N THR A 367 9.43 -38.57 -2.20
CA THR A 367 9.60 -37.62 -3.31
C THR A 367 8.36 -36.77 -3.47
N ILE A 368 8.54 -35.44 -3.55
CA ILE A 368 7.46 -34.46 -3.64
C ILE A 368 7.95 -33.16 -4.29
N ASP A 369 7.02 -32.33 -4.84
CA ASP A 369 7.36 -30.94 -5.24
C ASP A 369 7.86 -30.15 -4.03
N ARG A 370 8.98 -29.45 -4.18
CA ARG A 370 9.66 -28.76 -3.09
C ARG A 370 8.81 -27.61 -2.50
N ASP A 371 8.10 -26.86 -3.36
CA ASP A 371 7.31 -25.71 -2.91
C ASP A 371 6.06 -26.23 -2.16
N TYR A 372 5.50 -27.39 -2.57
CA TYR A 372 4.43 -28.04 -1.82
C TYR A 372 4.92 -28.67 -0.51
N GLN A 373 6.14 -29.25 -0.50
CA GLN A 373 6.80 -29.73 0.72
C GLN A 373 6.93 -28.60 1.75
N ALA A 374 7.37 -27.41 1.32
CA ALA A 374 7.47 -26.24 2.19
C ALA A 374 6.09 -25.84 2.76
N ALA A 375 5.06 -25.82 1.93
CA ALA A 375 3.70 -25.50 2.37
C ALA A 375 3.15 -26.53 3.38
N LEU A 376 3.44 -27.84 3.20
CA LEU A 376 3.06 -28.90 4.15
C LEU A 376 3.74 -28.72 5.52
N ASN A 377 5.04 -28.43 5.52
CA ASN A 377 5.78 -28.21 6.76
C ASN A 377 5.32 -26.94 7.49
N LEU A 378 4.99 -25.89 6.76
CA LEU A 378 4.37 -24.69 7.35
C LEU A 378 2.99 -25.01 7.95
N MET A 379 2.16 -25.78 7.25
CA MET A 379 0.84 -26.19 7.74
C MET A 379 0.92 -26.98 9.04
N ARG A 380 1.94 -27.87 9.18
CA ARG A 380 2.17 -28.74 10.35
C ARG A 380 2.94 -28.04 11.48
N TYR A 381 3.40 -26.80 11.26
CA TYR A 381 4.15 -26.07 12.28
C TYR A 381 3.30 -25.90 13.55
N GLU A 382 3.82 -26.34 14.67
CA GLU A 382 3.24 -26.18 16.01
C GLU A 382 3.93 -25.02 16.72
N VAL A 383 3.16 -24.23 17.47
CA VAL A 383 3.63 -23.05 18.22
C VAL A 383 4.00 -23.45 19.62
#